data_80aafffdd35797fd16654bc41ed28c7e
#
_entry.id   80aafffdd35797fd16654bc41ed28c7e
#
_cell.length_a   1.000
_cell.length_b   1.000
_cell.length_c   1.000
_cell.angle_alpha   90.00
_cell.angle_beta   90.00
_cell.angle_gamma   90.00
#
_symmetry.space_group_name_H-M   'P 1'
#
loop_
_entity.id
_entity.type
_entity.pdbx_description
1 polymer ?
#
loop_
_entity_poly.entity_id
_entity_poly.type
_entity_poly.pdbx_seq_one_letter_code
_entity_poly.pdbx_strand_id
1 'polypeptide(L)'
;MKRMILTSAAALLGFTAQVQAHDLWVVGENKDVLTADIVYGHGFPAPEAIQKERTVLFEPIKVVGNGYEEVLKQKGENYHYEGKKLAKGTYFVLAKYKPTAWIEKEDGKWEMNKTRKDTSEAVKYCGISTMAAKSIMVVGDDDGAFALKPLGKGLEFTPLAKPDAIKKDAPLRFKLTRDGQPVKQ
;
A
#
# COMPACT_ATOMS: atom_id res chain seq x y z
N MET A 1 20.85 60.63 -26.87
CA MET A 1 20.51 59.23 -27.25
C MET A 1 20.76 58.32 -26.06
N LYS A 2 19.69 57.94 -25.33
CA LYS A 2 19.77 57.02 -24.17
C LYS A 2 19.52 55.58 -24.69
N ARG A 3 20.52 54.69 -24.57
CA ARG A 3 20.36 53.27 -24.87
C ARG A 3 19.72 52.59 -23.67
N MET A 4 18.51 52.05 -23.87
CA MET A 4 17.83 51.17 -22.94
C MET A 4 18.39 49.74 -23.14
N ILE A 5 19.00 49.18 -22.12
CA ILE A 5 19.41 47.79 -22.07
C ILE A 5 18.23 47.01 -21.50
N LEU A 6 17.57 46.20 -22.34
CA LEU A 6 16.58 45.20 -21.90
C LEU A 6 17.33 43.97 -21.40
N THR A 7 17.31 43.76 -20.10
CA THR A 7 17.75 42.52 -19.46
C THR A 7 16.61 41.51 -19.48
N SER A 8 16.66 40.52 -20.37
CA SER A 8 15.72 39.41 -20.39
C SER A 8 16.08 38.43 -19.26
N ALA A 9 15.28 38.42 -18.20
CA ALA A 9 15.35 37.37 -17.19
C ALA A 9 14.69 36.09 -17.72
N ALA A 10 15.50 35.10 -18.10
CA ALA A 10 15.02 33.77 -18.44
C ALA A 10 14.68 33.04 -17.12
N ALA A 11 13.40 32.89 -16.81
CA ALA A 11 12.93 32.05 -15.73
C ALA A 11 13.12 30.58 -16.13
N LEU A 12 14.11 29.93 -15.56
CA LEU A 12 14.26 28.46 -15.60
C LEU A 12 13.15 27.85 -14.74
N LEU A 13 12.06 27.45 -15.38
CA LEU A 13 11.06 26.55 -14.79
C LEU A 13 11.69 25.16 -14.67
N GLY A 14 12.26 24.87 -13.50
CA GLY A 14 12.71 23.54 -13.15
C GLY A 14 11.50 22.62 -13.07
N PHE A 15 11.30 21.79 -14.08
CA PHE A 15 10.40 20.64 -13.98
C PHE A 15 11.03 19.63 -13.00
N THR A 16 10.64 19.67 -11.76
CA THR A 16 10.86 18.55 -10.85
C THR A 16 9.97 17.42 -11.31
N ALA A 17 10.52 16.44 -12.01
CA ALA A 17 9.83 15.18 -12.23
C ALA A 17 9.60 14.55 -10.85
N GLN A 18 8.36 14.63 -10.37
CA GLN A 18 7.97 13.89 -9.18
C GLN A 18 7.98 12.41 -9.55
N VAL A 19 8.95 11.66 -9.03
CA VAL A 19 8.92 10.21 -9.08
C VAL A 19 7.82 9.76 -8.11
N GLN A 20 6.64 9.55 -8.64
CA GLN A 20 5.53 9.01 -7.86
C GLN A 20 5.70 7.50 -7.77
N ALA A 21 5.96 7.02 -6.54
CA ALA A 21 5.88 5.59 -6.25
C ALA A 21 4.39 5.21 -6.09
N HIS A 22 4.01 4.04 -6.59
CA HIS A 22 2.67 3.52 -6.36
C HIS A 22 2.46 3.21 -4.88
N ASP A 23 1.26 3.46 -4.40
CA ASP A 23 0.78 3.07 -3.08
C ASP A 23 -0.10 1.82 -3.19
N LEU A 24 -0.11 1.03 -2.12
CA LEU A 24 -0.96 -0.14 -1.97
C LEU A 24 -1.94 0.09 -0.83
N TRP A 25 -3.22 -0.13 -1.08
CA TRP A 25 -4.22 -0.23 -0.03
C TRP A 25 -5.20 -1.36 -0.31
N VAL A 26 -6.04 -1.69 0.65
CA VAL A 26 -7.04 -2.74 0.55
C VAL A 26 -8.35 -2.23 1.11
N VAL A 27 -9.43 -2.51 0.39
CA VAL A 27 -10.78 -2.21 0.82
C VAL A 27 -11.55 -3.51 0.99
N GLY A 28 -12.50 -3.54 1.90
CA GLY A 28 -13.33 -4.72 2.12
C GLY A 28 -14.74 -4.32 2.53
N GLU A 29 -15.71 -5.16 2.19
CA GLU A 29 -17.11 -5.00 2.54
C GLU A 29 -17.71 -6.36 2.95
N ASN A 30 -18.52 -6.35 4.02
CA ASN A 30 -19.18 -7.55 4.54
C ASN A 30 -20.69 -7.39 4.44
N LYS A 31 -21.26 -7.81 3.31
CA LYS A 31 -22.73 -7.82 3.05
C LYS A 31 -23.26 -9.24 3.08
N ASP A 32 -23.72 -9.75 1.95
CA ASP A 32 -24.19 -11.15 1.80
C ASP A 32 -23.01 -12.12 1.81
N VAL A 33 -21.89 -11.70 1.25
CA VAL A 33 -20.58 -12.33 1.32
C VAL A 33 -19.55 -11.27 1.73
N LEU A 34 -18.38 -11.71 2.17
CA LEU A 34 -17.23 -10.83 2.30
C LEU A 34 -16.65 -10.59 0.92
N THR A 35 -16.47 -9.33 0.55
CA THR A 35 -15.71 -8.93 -0.63
C THR A 35 -14.51 -8.09 -0.21
N ALA A 36 -13.42 -8.17 -0.95
CA ALA A 36 -12.27 -7.32 -0.75
C ALA A 36 -11.50 -7.11 -2.05
N ASP A 37 -10.97 -5.89 -2.21
CA ASP A 37 -10.21 -5.49 -3.40
C ASP A 37 -8.83 -5.00 -3.03
N ILE A 38 -7.83 -5.44 -3.80
CA ILE A 38 -6.52 -4.81 -3.82
C ILE A 38 -6.66 -3.52 -4.63
N VAL A 39 -6.22 -2.42 -4.05
CA VAL A 39 -6.21 -1.12 -4.71
C VAL A 39 -4.78 -0.61 -4.79
N TYR A 40 -4.40 -0.16 -5.97
CA TYR A 40 -3.03 0.19 -6.29
C TYR A 40 -3.02 1.44 -7.18
N GLY A 41 -2.14 2.39 -6.90
CA GLY A 41 -2.09 3.65 -7.66
C GLY A 41 -1.33 4.75 -6.95
N HIS A 42 -1.44 5.99 -7.46
CA HIS A 42 -0.71 7.16 -6.96
C HIS A 42 -1.56 8.11 -6.12
N GLY A 43 -2.85 7.91 -6.04
CA GLY A 43 -3.75 8.88 -5.39
C GLY A 43 -4.91 8.23 -4.65
N PHE A 44 -4.76 7.94 -3.35
CA PHE A 44 -5.87 7.49 -2.51
C PHE A 44 -7.04 8.50 -2.52
N PRO A 45 -8.30 8.07 -2.64
CA PRO A 45 -8.79 6.70 -2.73
C PRO A 45 -8.96 6.19 -4.18
N ALA A 46 -8.56 6.94 -5.20
CA ALA A 46 -8.79 6.60 -6.61
C ALA A 46 -7.86 5.46 -7.07
N PRO A 47 -8.41 4.29 -7.48
CA PRO A 47 -7.59 3.20 -7.98
C PRO A 47 -7.10 3.49 -9.40
N GLU A 48 -5.94 2.95 -9.73
CA GLU A 48 -5.46 2.81 -11.09
C GLU A 48 -5.61 1.37 -11.56
N ALA A 49 -5.69 1.17 -12.88
CA ALA A 49 -5.74 -0.17 -13.45
C ALA A 49 -4.42 -0.90 -13.18
N ILE A 50 -4.50 -2.07 -12.55
CA ILE A 50 -3.32 -2.91 -12.33
C ILE A 50 -2.91 -3.55 -13.66
N GLN A 51 -1.73 -3.21 -14.14
CA GLN A 51 -1.16 -3.80 -15.36
C GLN A 51 -1.07 -5.32 -15.22
N LYS A 52 -1.38 -6.05 -16.28
CA LYS A 52 -1.46 -7.52 -16.28
C LYS A 52 -0.18 -8.18 -15.73
N GLU A 53 0.97 -7.64 -16.07
CA GLU A 53 2.29 -8.11 -15.63
C GLU A 53 2.50 -7.94 -14.12
N ARG A 54 1.78 -7.03 -13.49
CA ARG A 54 1.88 -6.74 -12.06
C ARG A 54 0.92 -7.56 -11.21
N THR A 55 -0.11 -8.14 -11.80
CA THR A 55 -1.13 -8.90 -11.03
C THR A 55 -0.53 -10.09 -10.28
N VAL A 56 0.51 -10.72 -10.82
CA VAL A 56 1.22 -11.85 -10.20
C VAL A 56 2.04 -11.46 -8.97
N LEU A 57 2.26 -10.17 -8.75
CA LEU A 57 3.05 -9.64 -7.64
C LEU A 57 2.25 -9.53 -6.34
N PHE A 58 0.94 -9.62 -6.40
CA PHE A 58 0.10 -9.57 -5.21
C PHE A 58 -0.13 -10.97 -4.64
N GLU A 59 -0.12 -11.06 -3.32
CA GLU A 59 -0.60 -12.24 -2.62
C GLU A 59 -2.14 -12.18 -2.54
N PRO A 60 -2.84 -13.33 -2.45
CA PRO A 60 -4.28 -13.32 -2.16
C PRO A 60 -4.57 -12.56 -0.87
N ILE A 61 -5.68 -11.83 -0.86
CA ILE A 61 -6.12 -11.09 0.33
C ILE A 61 -6.36 -12.07 1.48
N LYS A 62 -5.87 -11.71 2.66
CA LYS A 62 -6.05 -12.44 3.90
C LYS A 62 -6.90 -11.64 4.86
N VAL A 63 -7.83 -12.31 5.55
CA VAL A 63 -8.61 -11.72 6.63
C VAL A 63 -8.26 -12.39 7.94
N VAL A 64 -7.99 -11.58 8.97
CA VAL A 64 -7.58 -12.04 10.30
C VAL A 64 -8.46 -11.40 11.35
N GLY A 65 -9.03 -12.20 12.24
CA GLY A 65 -9.82 -11.76 13.40
C GLY A 65 -9.40 -12.48 14.67
N ASN A 66 -10.13 -12.31 15.74
CA ASN A 66 -9.86 -13.02 16.97
C ASN A 66 -10.23 -14.51 16.83
N GLY A 67 -9.20 -15.36 16.69
CA GLY A 67 -9.38 -16.79 16.43
C GLY A 67 -9.88 -17.11 15.00
N TYR A 68 -9.79 -16.16 14.09
CA TYR A 68 -10.22 -16.30 12.70
C TYR A 68 -9.11 -15.94 11.73
N GLU A 69 -8.92 -16.77 10.72
CA GLU A 69 -8.05 -16.50 9.58
C GLU A 69 -8.62 -17.14 8.31
N GLU A 70 -8.72 -16.36 7.24
CA GLU A 70 -9.14 -16.84 5.92
C GLU A 70 -8.30 -16.19 4.84
N VAL A 71 -7.87 -16.99 3.87
CA VAL A 71 -7.32 -16.52 2.61
C VAL A 71 -8.47 -16.48 1.61
N LEU A 72 -8.79 -15.29 1.11
CA LEU A 72 -9.91 -15.09 0.21
C LEU A 72 -9.60 -15.69 -1.18
N LYS A 73 -10.65 -16.04 -1.90
CA LYS A 73 -10.54 -16.56 -3.26
C LYS A 73 -10.74 -15.44 -4.26
N GLN A 74 -9.83 -15.34 -5.21
CA GLN A 74 -10.02 -14.44 -6.36
C GLN A 74 -11.28 -14.79 -7.12
N LYS A 75 -12.03 -13.77 -7.50
CA LYS A 75 -13.23 -13.92 -8.29
C LYS A 75 -13.39 -12.74 -9.27
N GLY A 76 -13.52 -13.08 -10.56
CA GLY A 76 -13.55 -12.04 -11.59
C GLY A 76 -12.17 -11.44 -11.85
N GLU A 77 -12.02 -10.15 -11.62
CA GLU A 77 -10.77 -9.42 -11.84
C GLU A 77 -9.67 -9.84 -10.85
N ASN A 78 -8.41 -9.73 -11.25
CA ASN A 78 -7.25 -10.18 -10.48
C ASN A 78 -7.04 -9.48 -9.13
N TYR A 79 -7.74 -8.41 -8.88
CA TYR A 79 -7.68 -7.65 -7.64
C TYR A 79 -8.93 -7.84 -6.76
N HIS A 80 -9.96 -8.52 -7.27
CA HIS A 80 -11.21 -8.79 -6.55
C HIS A 80 -11.22 -10.17 -5.91
N TYR A 81 -11.61 -10.23 -4.65
CA TYR A 81 -11.62 -11.44 -3.83
C TYR A 81 -12.91 -11.57 -3.06
N GLU A 82 -13.36 -12.81 -2.89
CA GLU A 82 -14.53 -13.14 -2.08
C GLU A 82 -14.19 -14.19 -1.01
N GLY A 83 -14.89 -14.10 0.11
CA GLY A 83 -14.82 -15.02 1.23
C GLY A 83 -16.18 -15.24 1.87
N LYS A 84 -16.19 -15.98 2.97
CA LYS A 84 -17.40 -16.21 3.74
C LYS A 84 -17.83 -14.91 4.44
N LYS A 85 -19.14 -14.69 4.53
CA LYS A 85 -19.68 -13.62 5.37
C LYS A 85 -19.12 -13.72 6.78
N LEU A 86 -18.56 -12.62 7.27
CA LEU A 86 -18.00 -12.53 8.61
C LEU A 86 -19.13 -12.41 9.65
N ALA A 87 -18.93 -13.07 10.76
CA ALA A 87 -19.74 -12.87 11.96
C ALA A 87 -19.39 -11.54 12.64
N LYS A 88 -20.15 -11.16 13.68
CA LYS A 88 -19.82 -10.03 14.55
C LYS A 88 -18.39 -10.12 15.06
N GLY A 89 -17.63 -9.04 14.95
CA GLY A 89 -16.24 -8.97 15.36
C GLY A 89 -15.45 -7.87 14.64
N THR A 90 -14.20 -7.72 15.03
CA THR A 90 -13.25 -6.82 14.36
C THR A 90 -12.20 -7.64 13.61
N TYR A 91 -11.92 -7.25 12.38
CA TYR A 91 -11.06 -7.97 11.46
C TYR A 91 -10.05 -7.03 10.80
N PHE A 92 -8.88 -7.57 10.50
CA PHE A 92 -7.94 -6.97 9.56
C PHE A 92 -8.12 -7.58 8.18
N VAL A 93 -8.23 -6.74 7.17
CA VAL A 93 -8.15 -7.13 5.76
C VAL A 93 -6.76 -6.75 5.29
N LEU A 94 -6.01 -7.72 4.79
CA LEU A 94 -4.58 -7.60 4.51
C LEU A 94 -4.31 -7.84 3.03
N ALA A 95 -3.61 -6.91 2.40
CA ALA A 95 -3.05 -7.09 1.07
C ALA A 95 -1.53 -6.97 1.11
N LYS A 96 -0.85 -7.71 0.25
CA LYS A 96 0.60 -7.73 0.21
C LYS A 96 1.11 -7.79 -1.23
N TYR A 97 2.09 -6.94 -1.50
CA TYR A 97 2.91 -6.98 -2.70
C TYR A 97 4.18 -7.77 -2.39
N LYS A 98 4.43 -8.83 -3.16
CA LYS A 98 5.55 -9.74 -2.95
C LYS A 98 6.89 -9.02 -3.09
N PRO A 99 7.92 -9.43 -2.35
CA PRO A 99 9.26 -8.92 -2.56
C PRO A 99 9.68 -9.07 -4.02
N THR A 100 9.96 -7.95 -4.68
CA THR A 100 10.27 -7.90 -6.10
C THR A 100 11.55 -7.11 -6.31
N ALA A 101 12.51 -7.69 -7.04
CA ALA A 101 13.74 -7.02 -7.41
C ALA A 101 13.49 -6.03 -8.55
N TRP A 102 14.07 -4.85 -8.44
CA TRP A 102 13.98 -3.78 -9.42
C TRP A 102 15.35 -3.18 -9.70
N ILE A 103 15.59 -2.87 -10.95
CA ILE A 103 16.71 -2.03 -11.36
C ILE A 103 16.21 -0.80 -12.11
N GLU A 104 16.88 0.33 -11.92
CA GLU A 104 16.76 1.53 -12.75
C GLU A 104 18.06 1.66 -13.55
N LYS A 105 17.96 1.72 -14.86
CA LYS A 105 19.08 1.96 -15.75
C LYS A 105 19.43 3.45 -15.79
N GLU A 106 20.61 3.79 -16.31
CA GLU A 106 21.05 5.18 -16.47
C GLU A 106 20.12 6.01 -17.37
N ASP A 107 19.43 5.37 -18.32
CA ASP A 107 18.43 6.00 -19.19
C ASP A 107 17.07 6.23 -18.49
N GLY A 108 16.94 5.86 -17.20
CA GLY A 108 15.73 6.00 -16.41
C GLY A 108 14.71 4.87 -16.59
N LYS A 109 15.00 3.84 -17.38
CA LYS A 109 14.11 2.68 -17.53
C LYS A 109 14.17 1.77 -16.30
N TRP A 110 12.99 1.36 -15.86
CA TRP A 110 12.84 0.40 -14.78
C TRP A 110 12.57 -1.00 -15.32
N GLU A 111 13.27 -1.97 -14.76
CA GLU A 111 13.08 -3.39 -15.08
C GLU A 111 12.80 -4.19 -13.82
N MET A 112 11.76 -5.00 -13.89
CA MET A 112 11.26 -5.84 -12.81
C MET A 112 11.91 -7.23 -12.84
N ASN A 113 12.06 -7.86 -11.67
CA ASN A 113 12.67 -9.19 -11.48
C ASN A 113 14.12 -9.27 -11.98
N LYS A 114 14.83 -8.14 -11.93
CA LYS A 114 16.24 -8.06 -12.30
C LYS A 114 17.08 -7.48 -11.18
N THR A 115 18.33 -7.90 -11.16
CA THR A 115 19.40 -7.40 -10.31
C THR A 115 20.56 -6.89 -11.15
N ARG A 116 21.62 -6.33 -10.53
CA ARG A 116 22.83 -5.94 -11.25
C ARG A 116 23.54 -7.08 -11.99
N LYS A 117 23.24 -8.35 -11.60
CA LYS A 117 23.83 -9.53 -12.22
C LYS A 117 23.13 -9.92 -13.53
N ASP A 118 21.93 -9.40 -13.75
CA ASP A 118 21.08 -9.76 -14.89
C ASP A 118 21.21 -8.79 -16.06
N THR A 119 22.16 -7.85 -16.01
CA THR A 119 22.42 -6.87 -17.06
C THR A 119 23.89 -6.50 -17.11
N SER A 120 24.40 -6.24 -18.32
CA SER A 120 25.73 -5.64 -18.54
C SER A 120 25.69 -4.11 -18.61
N GLU A 121 24.50 -3.52 -18.62
CA GLU A 121 24.33 -2.08 -18.69
C GLU A 121 24.56 -1.44 -17.31
N ALA A 122 24.90 -0.15 -17.31
CA ALA A 122 25.04 0.62 -16.09
C ALA A 122 23.68 0.73 -15.35
N VAL A 123 23.67 0.48 -14.07
CA VAL A 123 22.50 0.46 -13.20
C VAL A 123 22.61 1.56 -12.16
N LYS A 124 21.75 2.54 -12.25
CA LYS A 124 21.62 3.66 -11.32
C LYS A 124 21.10 3.21 -9.95
N TYR A 125 20.06 2.36 -9.94
CA TYR A 125 19.48 1.80 -8.72
C TYR A 125 19.27 0.29 -8.84
N CYS A 126 19.41 -0.41 -7.71
CA CYS A 126 19.05 -1.82 -7.59
C CYS A 126 18.55 -2.09 -6.17
N GLY A 127 17.36 -2.64 -6.06
CA GLY A 127 16.77 -2.93 -4.75
C GLY A 127 15.61 -3.92 -4.83
N ILE A 128 15.19 -4.38 -3.65
CA ILE A 128 13.99 -5.19 -3.48
C ILE A 128 12.93 -4.31 -2.82
N SER A 129 11.76 -4.19 -3.44
CA SER A 129 10.61 -3.53 -2.84
C SER A 129 9.53 -4.53 -2.45
N THR A 130 8.84 -4.23 -1.38
CA THR A 130 7.63 -4.93 -0.92
C THR A 130 6.68 -3.90 -0.34
N MET A 131 5.39 -4.16 -0.40
CA MET A 131 4.37 -3.32 0.21
C MET A 131 3.39 -4.18 0.99
N ALA A 132 2.81 -3.61 2.02
CA ALA A 132 1.73 -4.23 2.78
C ALA A 132 0.66 -3.17 3.09
N ALA A 133 -0.59 -3.57 2.96
CA ALA A 133 -1.73 -2.76 3.33
C ALA A 133 -2.59 -3.49 4.34
N LYS A 134 -3.14 -2.75 5.29
CA LYS A 134 -4.04 -3.25 6.31
C LYS A 134 -5.21 -2.28 6.46
N SER A 135 -6.42 -2.77 6.28
CA SER A 135 -7.63 -2.07 6.68
C SER A 135 -8.29 -2.78 7.87
N ILE A 136 -9.08 -2.03 8.61
CA ILE A 136 -9.83 -2.51 9.78
C ILE A 136 -11.30 -2.53 9.42
N MET A 137 -11.93 -3.68 9.64
CA MET A 137 -13.37 -3.85 9.44
C MET A 137 -14.02 -4.24 10.76
N VAL A 138 -14.97 -3.45 11.21
CA VAL A 138 -15.82 -3.74 12.37
C VAL A 138 -17.17 -4.22 11.86
N VAL A 139 -17.57 -5.43 12.25
CA VAL A 139 -18.82 -6.08 11.85
C VAL A 139 -19.77 -6.15 13.04
N GLY A 140 -20.96 -5.59 12.88
CA GLY A 140 -21.96 -5.50 13.94
C GLY A 140 -21.55 -4.52 15.04
N ASP A 141 -22.05 -4.75 16.24
CA ASP A 141 -21.81 -3.95 17.45
C ASP A 141 -20.57 -4.40 18.26
N ASP A 142 -19.49 -4.79 17.55
CA ASP A 142 -18.21 -5.13 18.17
C ASP A 142 -17.50 -3.88 18.70
N ASP A 143 -16.78 -4.04 19.80
CA ASP A 143 -16.11 -2.91 20.49
C ASP A 143 -14.83 -2.41 19.82
N GLY A 144 -14.40 -3.05 18.74
CA GLY A 144 -13.21 -2.65 17.98
C GLY A 144 -11.87 -2.94 18.66
N ALA A 145 -11.84 -3.62 19.81
CA ALA A 145 -10.61 -3.81 20.58
C ALA A 145 -9.54 -4.63 19.85
N PHE A 146 -9.94 -5.53 18.95
CA PHE A 146 -8.99 -6.31 18.15
C PHE A 146 -8.14 -5.42 17.23
N ALA A 147 -8.64 -4.26 16.82
CA ALA A 147 -7.90 -3.31 15.99
C ALA A 147 -6.59 -2.81 16.64
N LEU A 148 -6.51 -2.83 17.97
CA LEU A 148 -5.33 -2.41 18.72
C LEU A 148 -4.25 -3.49 18.85
N LYS A 149 -4.51 -4.71 18.36
CA LYS A 149 -3.55 -5.81 18.43
C LYS A 149 -2.57 -5.75 17.25
N PRO A 150 -1.26 -5.79 17.50
CA PRO A 150 -0.27 -5.93 16.44
C PRO A 150 -0.32 -7.35 15.87
N LEU A 151 -0.08 -7.48 14.56
CA LEU A 151 0.16 -8.76 13.90
C LEU A 151 1.60 -9.26 14.13
N GLY A 152 2.51 -8.32 14.39
CA GLY A 152 3.90 -8.60 14.76
C GLY A 152 4.80 -9.07 13.63
N LYS A 153 4.41 -8.86 12.37
CA LYS A 153 5.16 -9.30 11.18
C LYS A 153 5.34 -8.14 10.21
N GLY A 154 6.57 -7.99 9.71
CA GLY A 154 6.91 -6.93 8.75
C GLY A 154 6.81 -5.53 9.35
N LEU A 155 6.75 -4.54 8.47
CA LEU A 155 6.50 -3.15 8.87
C LEU A 155 4.99 -2.98 9.10
N GLU A 156 4.62 -2.51 10.29
CA GLU A 156 3.23 -2.45 10.71
C GLU A 156 2.90 -1.16 11.46
N PHE A 157 1.77 -0.54 11.06
CA PHE A 157 1.10 0.50 11.82
C PHE A 157 0.00 -0.11 12.68
N THR A 158 0.07 0.07 13.99
CA THR A 158 -0.98 -0.33 14.94
C THR A 158 -1.63 0.92 15.51
N PRO A 159 -2.95 1.13 15.33
CA PRO A 159 -3.62 2.30 15.87
C PRO A 159 -3.57 2.29 17.41
N LEU A 160 -3.52 3.48 18.01
CA LEU A 160 -3.56 3.65 19.48
C LEU A 160 -4.96 3.98 20.02
N ALA A 161 -5.95 4.07 19.12
CA ALA A 161 -7.35 4.27 19.47
C ALA A 161 -8.22 3.27 18.72
N LYS A 162 -9.33 2.86 19.35
CA LYS A 162 -10.34 2.01 18.71
C LYS A 162 -11.01 2.73 17.54
N PRO A 163 -11.55 2.00 16.54
CA PRO A 163 -12.20 2.62 15.39
C PRO A 163 -13.34 3.59 15.73
N ASP A 164 -14.13 3.30 16.73
CA ASP A 164 -15.26 4.12 17.21
C ASP A 164 -14.81 5.44 17.89
N ALA A 165 -13.58 5.47 18.41
CA ALA A 165 -12.98 6.66 19.02
C ALA A 165 -12.35 7.61 17.99
N ILE A 166 -12.25 7.23 16.71
CA ILE A 166 -11.68 8.05 15.66
C ILE A 166 -12.69 9.15 15.27
N LYS A 167 -12.26 10.41 15.39
CA LYS A 167 -13.07 11.58 15.05
C LYS A 167 -12.49 12.28 13.83
N LYS A 168 -13.36 12.84 13.01
CA LYS A 168 -12.94 13.73 11.94
C LYS A 168 -12.12 14.88 12.50
N ASP A 169 -11.06 15.26 11.80
CA ASP A 169 -10.17 16.37 12.15
C ASP A 169 -9.38 16.21 13.47
N ALA A 170 -9.42 15.02 14.09
CA ALA A 170 -8.59 14.70 15.25
C ALA A 170 -7.31 13.94 14.84
N PRO A 171 -6.18 14.14 15.53
CA PRO A 171 -4.95 13.41 15.25
C PRO A 171 -5.15 11.90 15.45
N LEU A 172 -4.85 11.10 14.43
CA LEU A 172 -4.80 9.67 14.53
C LEU A 172 -3.36 9.21 14.80
N ARG A 173 -3.17 8.51 15.91
CA ARG A 173 -1.86 8.05 16.37
C ARG A 173 -1.68 6.57 16.14
N PHE A 174 -0.47 6.20 15.72
CA PHE A 174 -0.07 4.82 15.48
C PHE A 174 1.24 4.50 16.19
N LYS A 175 1.39 3.23 16.54
CA LYS A 175 2.70 2.64 16.84
C LYS A 175 3.24 2.03 15.55
N LEU A 176 4.47 2.38 15.17
CA LEU A 176 5.17 1.78 14.03
C LEU A 176 6.13 0.72 14.56
N THR A 177 6.00 -0.50 14.05
CA THR A 177 6.87 -1.62 14.40
C THR A 177 7.39 -2.31 13.15
N ARG A 178 8.56 -2.97 13.29
CA ARG A 178 9.08 -3.94 12.31
C ARG A 178 9.31 -5.25 13.05
N ASP A 179 8.64 -6.32 12.59
CA ASP A 179 8.69 -7.64 13.21
C ASP A 179 8.44 -7.58 14.74
N GLY A 180 7.44 -6.79 15.13
CA GLY A 180 7.03 -6.57 16.51
C GLY A 180 7.92 -5.60 17.32
N GLN A 181 9.08 -5.20 16.80
CA GLN A 181 9.98 -4.26 17.47
C GLN A 181 9.72 -2.82 17.03
N PRO A 182 9.75 -1.84 17.95
CA PRO A 182 9.60 -0.43 17.60
C PRO A 182 10.65 0.00 16.56
N VAL A 183 10.20 0.73 15.54
CA VAL A 183 11.11 1.38 14.61
C VAL A 183 11.72 2.59 15.30
N LYS A 184 13.05 2.62 15.44
CA LYS A 184 13.76 3.78 15.96
C LYS A 184 13.74 4.89 14.92
N GLN A 185 13.41 6.09 15.36
CA GLN A 185 13.56 7.33 14.58
C GLN A 185 15.01 7.78 14.60
#